data_2c16eb48128faa9bea46b3dec8311335
#
_entry.id   2c16eb48128faa9bea46b3dec8311335
#
_cell.length_a   1.000
_cell.length_b   1.000
_cell.length_c   1.000
_cell.angle_alpha   90.00
_cell.angle_beta   90.00
_cell.angle_gamma   90.00
#
_symmetry.space_group_name_H-M   'P 1'
#
loop_
_entity.id
_entity.type
_entity.pdbx_description
1 polymer ?
#
loop_
_entity_poly.entity_id
_entity_poly.type
_entity_poly.pdbx_seq_one_letter_code
_entity_poly.pdbx_strand_id
1 'polypeptide(L)'
;MNDLSETVEAIVASGLVRREIVDHRMAALGETCDGVMLLRQLVADRLLTEWQAAQLRAGKSRGFFLGHYKLLTPIGSGGMGQVFKAEDTRLRRLVAIKILSRRTGIQDAVERFRREAIAAFRLQHENIVRVFELNREGPMHFMVMEFVEGANLRRYVEQQGRLSVERVARIGFEIASALEHARQMGIIHRDIKPSNILLTREGRAKLTDLGLAKFFGVRPEDETGITKTGYFMGSVDYCAPEQAEDARLAETASDIYSLGATLYFCLTGGPPFVDGTEVQKIMAHRTQEPVRIEDLNPTVPESFANLIHRDMLAKRPIERFPTPADAANAFRVWLPGQARSAAHQLLGGLIDEELNIAEGRVEPFQAQRH
;
A
#
# COMPACT_ATOMS: atom_id res chain seq x y z
N MET A 1 22.52 -7.17 -29.70
CA MET A 1 23.59 -8.16 -29.44
C MET A 1 23.08 -9.52 -29.83
N ASN A 2 23.58 -10.08 -30.94
CA ASN A 2 23.33 -11.47 -31.36
C ASN A 2 24.64 -12.27 -31.35
N ASP A 3 25.76 -11.58 -31.05
CA ASP A 3 27.07 -12.24 -30.95
C ASP A 3 27.16 -12.97 -29.61
N LEU A 4 27.47 -14.27 -29.70
CA LEU A 4 27.62 -15.17 -28.56
C LEU A 4 28.75 -14.70 -27.63
N SER A 5 29.89 -14.24 -28.20
CA SER A 5 31.06 -13.81 -27.44
C SER A 5 30.73 -12.58 -26.56
N GLU A 6 30.11 -11.54 -27.16
CA GLU A 6 29.68 -10.34 -26.42
C GLU A 6 28.67 -10.68 -25.34
N THR A 7 27.73 -11.62 -25.60
CA THR A 7 26.73 -12.06 -24.62
C THR A 7 27.40 -12.77 -23.43
N VAL A 8 28.35 -13.65 -23.69
CA VAL A 8 29.10 -14.38 -22.65
C VAL A 8 29.91 -13.41 -21.79
N GLU A 9 30.60 -12.45 -22.41
CA GLU A 9 31.35 -11.43 -21.68
C GLU A 9 30.43 -10.56 -20.80
N ALA A 10 29.27 -10.16 -21.32
CA ALA A 10 28.30 -9.39 -20.56
C ALA A 10 27.74 -10.18 -19.35
N ILE A 11 27.44 -11.47 -19.52
CA ILE A 11 26.96 -12.35 -18.43
C ILE A 11 28.04 -12.44 -17.35
N VAL A 12 29.27 -12.74 -17.71
CA VAL A 12 30.39 -12.91 -16.76
C VAL A 12 30.71 -11.60 -16.06
N ALA A 13 30.81 -10.49 -16.82
CA ALA A 13 31.07 -9.16 -16.27
C ALA A 13 29.92 -8.66 -15.34
N SER A 14 28.71 -9.16 -15.53
CA SER A 14 27.57 -8.83 -14.66
C SER A 14 27.66 -9.43 -13.24
N GLY A 15 28.46 -10.51 -13.07
CA GLY A 15 28.55 -11.26 -11.83
C GLY A 15 27.30 -12.12 -11.52
N LEU A 16 26.31 -12.18 -12.43
CA LEU A 16 25.06 -12.93 -12.20
C LEU A 16 25.26 -14.43 -12.27
N VAL A 17 26.10 -14.90 -13.22
CA VAL A 17 26.41 -16.32 -13.44
C VAL A 17 27.92 -16.47 -13.56
N ARG A 18 28.49 -17.47 -12.89
CA ARG A 18 29.93 -17.78 -12.95
C ARG A 18 30.32 -18.33 -14.33
N ARG A 19 31.53 -18.02 -14.75
CA ARG A 19 32.08 -18.41 -16.06
C ARG A 19 31.95 -19.91 -16.31
N GLU A 20 32.29 -20.75 -15.36
CA GLU A 20 32.28 -22.23 -15.50
C GLU A 20 30.85 -22.73 -15.81
N ILE A 21 29.82 -22.09 -15.23
CA ILE A 21 28.42 -22.46 -15.49
C ILE A 21 28.02 -22.04 -16.90
N VAL A 22 28.44 -20.87 -17.35
CA VAL A 22 28.17 -20.37 -18.69
C VAL A 22 28.80 -21.31 -19.74
N ASP A 23 30.09 -21.65 -19.57
CA ASP A 23 30.83 -22.52 -20.48
C ASP A 23 30.21 -23.93 -20.53
N HIS A 24 29.79 -24.46 -19.40
CA HIS A 24 29.10 -25.77 -19.35
C HIS A 24 27.75 -25.74 -20.11
N ARG A 25 27.00 -24.66 -19.99
CA ARG A 25 25.72 -24.54 -20.73
C ARG A 25 25.91 -24.33 -22.22
N MET A 26 26.92 -23.56 -22.62
CA MET A 26 27.31 -23.44 -24.04
C MET A 26 27.68 -24.79 -24.65
N ALA A 27 28.50 -25.58 -23.96
CA ALA A 27 28.88 -26.91 -24.42
C ALA A 27 27.66 -27.86 -24.58
N ALA A 28 26.69 -27.77 -23.68
CA ALA A 28 25.46 -28.55 -23.75
C ALA A 28 24.51 -28.12 -24.89
N LEU A 29 24.57 -26.87 -25.33
CA LEU A 29 23.76 -26.34 -26.44
C LEU A 29 24.40 -26.63 -27.83
N GLY A 30 25.67 -26.98 -27.85
CA GLY A 30 26.40 -27.36 -29.07
C GLY A 30 26.81 -26.18 -29.97
N GLU A 31 27.31 -26.51 -31.17
CA GLU A 31 27.93 -25.53 -32.10
C GLU A 31 26.94 -24.47 -32.65
N THR A 32 25.64 -24.74 -32.62
CA THR A 32 24.61 -23.80 -33.08
C THR A 32 24.15 -22.80 -32.02
N CYS A 33 24.80 -22.79 -30.83
CA CYS A 33 24.48 -21.91 -29.74
C CYS A 33 24.73 -20.45 -30.11
N ASP A 34 23.72 -19.62 -29.98
CA ASP A 34 23.83 -18.17 -30.05
C ASP A 34 23.56 -17.51 -28.70
N GLY A 35 23.80 -16.20 -28.59
CA GLY A 35 23.62 -15.47 -27.35
C GLY A 35 22.18 -15.47 -26.84
N VAL A 36 21.16 -15.54 -27.72
CA VAL A 36 19.74 -15.58 -27.36
C VAL A 36 19.37 -16.95 -26.79
N MET A 37 19.86 -18.04 -27.42
CA MET A 37 19.65 -19.42 -26.95
C MET A 37 20.27 -19.60 -25.54
N LEU A 38 21.50 -19.12 -25.34
CA LEU A 38 22.17 -19.16 -24.05
C LEU A 38 21.39 -18.44 -22.96
N LEU A 39 20.94 -17.20 -23.21
CA LEU A 39 20.14 -16.43 -22.24
C LEU A 39 18.82 -17.14 -21.90
N ARG A 40 18.12 -17.70 -22.90
CA ARG A 40 16.89 -18.47 -22.68
C ARG A 40 17.14 -19.70 -21.83
N GLN A 41 18.22 -20.42 -22.09
CA GLN A 41 18.57 -21.62 -21.29
C GLN A 41 18.88 -21.22 -19.83
N LEU A 42 19.65 -20.13 -19.61
CA LEU A 42 19.95 -19.63 -18.26
C LEU A 42 18.69 -19.18 -17.50
N VAL A 43 17.68 -18.66 -18.20
CA VAL A 43 16.38 -18.35 -17.61
C VAL A 43 15.60 -19.63 -17.28
N ALA A 44 15.55 -20.60 -18.20
CA ALA A 44 14.90 -21.88 -17.97
C ALA A 44 15.50 -22.63 -16.77
N ASP A 45 16.81 -22.55 -16.59
CA ASP A 45 17.54 -23.09 -15.44
C ASP A 45 17.41 -22.27 -14.15
N ARG A 46 16.65 -21.17 -14.16
CA ARG A 46 16.47 -20.22 -13.04
C ARG A 46 17.77 -19.56 -12.54
N LEU A 47 18.80 -19.51 -13.36
CA LEU A 47 20.05 -18.82 -13.08
C LEU A 47 19.94 -17.31 -13.34
N LEU A 48 19.09 -16.93 -14.29
CA LEU A 48 18.70 -15.55 -14.60
C LEU A 48 17.18 -15.37 -14.49
N THR A 49 16.74 -14.15 -14.21
CA THR A 49 15.35 -13.76 -14.43
C THR A 49 15.17 -13.25 -15.86
N GLU A 50 13.93 -13.24 -16.37
CA GLU A 50 13.59 -12.65 -17.68
C GLU A 50 14.07 -11.19 -17.79
N TRP A 51 13.93 -10.41 -16.70
CA TRP A 51 14.39 -9.03 -16.68
C TRP A 51 15.92 -8.94 -16.80
N GLN A 52 16.67 -9.77 -16.07
CA GLN A 52 18.14 -9.82 -16.15
C GLN A 52 18.60 -10.20 -17.55
N ALA A 53 18.00 -11.23 -18.14
CA ALA A 53 18.30 -11.66 -19.51
C ALA A 53 18.00 -10.56 -20.53
N ALA A 54 16.87 -9.84 -20.39
CA ALA A 54 16.52 -8.71 -21.24
C ALA A 54 17.54 -7.55 -21.13
N GLN A 55 18.03 -7.25 -19.92
CA GLN A 55 19.06 -6.22 -19.73
C GLN A 55 20.41 -6.65 -20.35
N LEU A 56 20.84 -7.91 -20.17
CA LEU A 56 22.05 -8.47 -20.78
C LEU A 56 21.96 -8.42 -22.30
N ARG A 57 20.82 -8.82 -22.88
CA ARG A 57 20.57 -8.73 -24.33
C ARG A 57 20.65 -7.30 -24.85
N ALA A 58 20.27 -6.31 -24.04
CA ALA A 58 20.40 -4.88 -24.35
C ALA A 58 21.84 -4.34 -24.15
N GLY A 59 22.82 -5.21 -23.85
CA GLY A 59 24.22 -4.83 -23.70
C GLY A 59 24.62 -4.33 -22.33
N LYS A 60 23.75 -4.43 -21.33
CA LYS A 60 24.07 -4.00 -19.97
C LYS A 60 24.79 -5.14 -19.22
N SER A 61 25.98 -4.84 -18.72
CA SER A 61 26.79 -5.75 -17.89
C SER A 61 26.91 -5.30 -16.43
N ARG A 62 26.19 -4.21 -16.02
CA ARG A 62 26.26 -3.63 -14.67
C ARG A 62 24.86 -3.21 -14.19
N GLY A 63 24.72 -2.95 -12.88
CA GLY A 63 23.48 -2.47 -12.29
C GLY A 63 22.54 -3.62 -11.87
N PHE A 64 23.05 -4.84 -11.71
CA PHE A 64 22.33 -5.99 -11.21
C PHE A 64 22.48 -6.20 -9.71
N PHE A 65 23.39 -5.48 -9.09
CA PHE A 65 23.63 -5.52 -7.65
C PHE A 65 23.62 -4.11 -7.06
N LEU A 66 23.15 -4.01 -5.83
CA LEU A 66 23.30 -2.87 -4.93
C LEU A 66 23.90 -3.42 -3.63
N GLY A 67 25.21 -3.18 -3.43
CA GLY A 67 25.94 -3.87 -2.38
C GLY A 67 25.82 -5.39 -2.53
N HIS A 68 25.29 -6.04 -1.50
CA HIS A 68 25.04 -7.50 -1.51
C HIS A 68 23.62 -7.90 -1.96
N TYR A 69 22.82 -6.97 -2.44
CA TYR A 69 21.48 -7.26 -2.95
C TYR A 69 21.49 -7.49 -4.45
N LYS A 70 21.09 -8.70 -4.88
CA LYS A 70 20.93 -9.06 -6.28
C LYS A 70 19.53 -8.62 -6.76
N LEU A 71 19.45 -7.69 -7.70
CA LEU A 71 18.20 -7.22 -8.29
C LEU A 71 17.63 -8.30 -9.23
N LEU A 72 16.37 -8.69 -8.99
CA LEU A 72 15.73 -9.79 -9.74
C LEU A 72 14.79 -9.25 -10.84
N THR A 73 13.89 -8.33 -10.48
CA THR A 73 12.93 -7.75 -11.44
C THR A 73 12.35 -6.45 -10.86
N PRO A 74 12.04 -5.44 -11.67
CA PRO A 74 11.25 -4.30 -11.23
C PRO A 74 9.83 -4.74 -10.90
N ILE A 75 9.28 -4.23 -9.78
CA ILE A 75 7.92 -4.54 -9.32
C ILE A 75 7.04 -3.29 -9.20
N GLY A 76 7.62 -2.11 -9.29
CA GLY A 76 6.91 -0.84 -9.26
C GLY A 76 7.78 0.33 -9.68
N SER A 77 7.12 1.38 -10.14
CA SER A 77 7.74 2.68 -10.44
C SER A 77 6.80 3.80 -10.01
N GLY A 78 7.35 4.87 -9.48
CA GLY A 78 6.60 6.06 -9.07
C GLY A 78 7.45 7.32 -9.14
N GLY A 79 6.88 8.45 -8.78
CA GLY A 79 7.55 9.77 -8.86
C GLY A 79 8.87 9.85 -8.08
N MET A 80 9.04 9.05 -7.03
CA MET A 80 10.24 9.03 -6.18
C MET A 80 11.30 8.02 -6.62
N GLY A 81 10.98 7.08 -7.51
CA GLY A 81 11.94 6.08 -7.92
C GLY A 81 11.34 4.78 -8.41
N GLN A 82 12.17 3.77 -8.44
CA GLN A 82 11.83 2.43 -8.91
C GLN A 82 11.96 1.43 -7.77
N VAL A 83 11.03 0.48 -7.70
CA VAL A 83 11.02 -0.60 -6.71
C VAL A 83 11.38 -1.91 -7.40
N PHE A 84 12.33 -2.64 -6.84
CA PHE A 84 12.77 -3.94 -7.32
C PHE A 84 12.47 -5.04 -6.30
N LYS A 85 12.08 -6.20 -6.78
CA LYS A 85 12.28 -7.45 -6.07
C LYS A 85 13.75 -7.80 -6.13
N ALA A 86 14.38 -8.12 -5.01
CA ALA A 86 15.78 -8.46 -4.92
C ALA A 86 16.01 -9.64 -3.96
N GLU A 87 17.17 -10.24 -4.05
CA GLU A 87 17.67 -11.25 -3.12
C GLU A 87 18.77 -10.64 -2.24
N ASP A 88 18.60 -10.70 -0.94
CA ASP A 88 19.67 -10.50 0.03
C ASP A 88 20.58 -11.73 -0.01
N THR A 89 21.75 -11.62 -0.65
CA THR A 89 22.66 -12.76 -0.87
C THR A 89 23.33 -13.24 0.42
N ARG A 90 23.35 -12.43 1.48
CA ARG A 90 23.90 -12.80 2.79
C ARG A 90 22.92 -13.60 3.62
N LEU A 91 21.65 -13.12 3.67
CA LEU A 91 20.59 -13.75 4.45
C LEU A 91 19.75 -14.75 3.64
N ARG A 92 19.99 -14.85 2.32
CA ARG A 92 19.27 -15.73 1.37
C ARG A 92 17.77 -15.56 1.46
N ARG A 93 17.31 -14.31 1.53
CA ARG A 93 15.88 -13.98 1.58
C ARG A 93 15.51 -12.97 0.50
N LEU A 94 14.24 -12.97 0.12
CA LEU A 94 13.69 -11.97 -0.79
C LEU A 94 13.42 -10.67 -0.03
N VAL A 95 13.72 -9.55 -0.69
CA VAL A 95 13.48 -8.19 -0.20
C VAL A 95 12.92 -7.33 -1.33
N ALA A 96 12.26 -6.23 -0.99
CA ALA A 96 11.93 -5.16 -1.91
C ALA A 96 12.94 -4.01 -1.72
N ILE A 97 13.42 -3.45 -2.82
CA ILE A 97 14.38 -2.34 -2.79
C ILE A 97 13.79 -1.16 -3.55
N LYS A 98 13.53 -0.06 -2.84
CA LYS A 98 13.10 1.23 -3.41
C LYS A 98 14.33 2.09 -3.66
N ILE A 99 14.62 2.38 -4.93
CA ILE A 99 15.77 3.18 -5.36
C ILE A 99 15.29 4.59 -5.66
N LEU A 100 15.95 5.60 -5.09
CA LEU A 100 15.63 6.99 -5.33
C LEU A 100 15.98 7.40 -6.77
N SER A 101 15.04 8.05 -7.46
CA SER A 101 15.25 8.56 -8.81
C SER A 101 16.28 9.70 -8.83
N ARG A 102 17.19 9.68 -9.82
CA ARG A 102 18.16 10.75 -10.05
C ARG A 102 17.56 12.02 -10.65
N ARG A 103 16.28 12.01 -11.05
CA ARG A 103 15.62 13.09 -11.81
C ARG A 103 15.08 14.23 -10.97
N THR A 104 14.98 14.06 -9.66
CA THR A 104 14.50 15.11 -8.73
C THR A 104 15.67 15.89 -8.16
N GLY A 105 15.53 17.21 -7.94
CA GLY A 105 16.54 18.12 -7.36
C GLY A 105 17.22 17.45 -6.17
N ILE A 106 18.52 17.15 -6.31
CA ILE A 106 19.18 16.00 -5.67
C ILE A 106 19.10 16.05 -4.13
N GLN A 107 19.24 17.25 -3.54
CA GLN A 107 19.42 17.35 -2.09
C GLN A 107 18.10 17.22 -1.30
N ASP A 108 17.03 17.88 -1.76
CA ASP A 108 15.73 17.84 -1.09
C ASP A 108 15.03 16.47 -1.23
N ALA A 109 15.24 15.78 -2.36
CA ALA A 109 14.71 14.46 -2.58
C ALA A 109 15.39 13.39 -1.71
N VAL A 110 16.72 13.50 -1.51
CA VAL A 110 17.48 12.60 -0.61
C VAL A 110 17.02 12.79 0.83
N GLU A 111 16.87 14.04 1.28
CA GLU A 111 16.44 14.31 2.66
C GLU A 111 15.00 13.83 2.92
N ARG A 112 14.08 14.01 1.96
CA ARG A 112 12.71 13.46 2.03
C ARG A 112 12.72 11.93 2.12
N PHE A 113 13.47 11.28 1.25
CA PHE A 113 13.62 9.84 1.21
C PHE A 113 14.19 9.29 2.53
N ARG A 114 15.19 10.00 3.10
CA ARG A 114 15.78 9.66 4.39
C ARG A 114 14.77 9.78 5.53
N ARG A 115 13.97 10.86 5.57
CA ARG A 115 12.93 11.06 6.61
C ARG A 115 11.83 10.01 6.52
N GLU A 116 11.37 9.69 5.30
CA GLU A 116 10.44 8.59 5.05
C GLU A 116 10.97 7.27 5.60
N ALA A 117 12.23 6.94 5.27
CA ALA A 117 12.86 5.72 5.74
C ALA A 117 13.00 5.67 7.28
N ILE A 118 13.43 6.78 7.92
CA ILE A 118 13.58 6.84 9.38
C ILE A 118 12.23 6.66 10.09
N ALA A 119 11.17 7.29 9.58
CA ALA A 119 9.84 7.13 10.14
C ALA A 119 9.31 5.71 9.94
N ALA A 120 9.45 5.15 8.74
CA ALA A 120 9.04 3.79 8.43
C ALA A 120 9.81 2.74 9.24
N PHE A 121 11.10 2.98 9.50
CA PHE A 121 11.93 2.08 10.34
C PHE A 121 11.43 1.96 11.78
N ARG A 122 10.80 3.02 12.31
CA ARG A 122 10.21 3.01 13.67
C ARG A 122 8.92 2.21 13.75
N LEU A 123 8.24 1.96 12.62
CA LEU A 123 6.97 1.24 12.59
C LEU A 123 7.21 -0.26 12.50
N GLN A 124 6.80 -0.98 13.54
CA GLN A 124 6.86 -2.44 13.61
C GLN A 124 5.48 -2.98 13.93
N HIS A 125 4.73 -3.32 12.87
CA HIS A 125 3.37 -3.84 12.96
C HIS A 125 3.13 -4.87 11.86
N GLU A 126 2.34 -5.91 12.14
CA GLU A 126 2.07 -6.99 11.18
C GLU A 126 1.41 -6.51 9.88
N ASN A 127 0.63 -5.42 9.94
CA ASN A 127 -0.05 -4.80 8.80
C ASN A 127 0.69 -3.57 8.24
N ILE A 128 1.99 -3.42 8.54
CA ILE A 128 2.87 -2.43 7.92
C ILE A 128 4.04 -3.16 7.27
N VAL A 129 4.42 -2.75 6.06
CA VAL A 129 5.61 -3.26 5.38
C VAL A 129 6.84 -2.82 6.16
N ARG A 130 7.61 -3.79 6.66
CA ARG A 130 8.78 -3.53 7.49
C ARG A 130 9.92 -2.96 6.66
N VAL A 131 10.51 -1.85 7.10
CA VAL A 131 11.77 -1.33 6.55
C VAL A 131 12.92 -1.96 7.34
N PHE A 132 13.92 -2.50 6.63
CA PHE A 132 15.08 -3.15 7.21
C PHE A 132 16.27 -2.22 7.30
N GLU A 133 16.55 -1.46 6.26
CA GLU A 133 17.66 -0.51 6.24
C GLU A 133 17.48 0.58 5.16
N LEU A 134 18.19 1.68 5.37
CA LEU A 134 18.44 2.72 4.39
C LEU A 134 19.93 2.70 4.07
N ASN A 135 20.25 2.61 2.80
CA ASN A 135 21.64 2.45 2.36
C ASN A 135 21.97 3.33 1.16
N ARG A 136 23.27 3.40 0.83
CA ARG A 136 23.79 4.15 -0.30
C ARG A 136 24.85 3.35 -1.05
N GLU A 137 24.79 3.35 -2.37
CA GLU A 137 25.81 2.80 -3.26
C GLU A 137 26.22 3.87 -4.27
N GLY A 138 27.45 4.40 -4.14
CA GLY A 138 27.87 5.54 -4.93
C GLY A 138 26.89 6.71 -4.79
N PRO A 139 26.31 7.22 -5.91
CA PRO A 139 25.33 8.30 -5.88
C PRO A 139 23.88 7.82 -5.65
N MET A 140 23.64 6.50 -5.57
CA MET A 140 22.29 5.94 -5.42
C MET A 140 21.94 5.73 -3.96
N HIS A 141 20.81 6.30 -3.52
CA HIS A 141 20.19 6.02 -2.23
C HIS A 141 19.09 4.99 -2.44
N PHE A 142 18.99 4.01 -1.54
CA PHE A 142 17.97 2.98 -1.60
C PHE A 142 17.52 2.54 -0.22
N MET A 143 16.28 2.11 -0.15
CA MET A 143 15.63 1.56 1.05
C MET A 143 15.35 0.09 0.82
N VAL A 144 15.74 -0.74 1.77
CA VAL A 144 15.47 -2.19 1.77
C VAL A 144 14.31 -2.47 2.70
N MET A 145 13.31 -3.19 2.19
CA MET A 145 12.09 -3.46 2.93
C MET A 145 11.61 -4.90 2.69
N GLU A 146 10.66 -5.32 3.49
CA GLU A 146 9.94 -6.58 3.37
C GLU A 146 9.39 -6.75 1.94
N PHE A 147 9.68 -7.88 1.32
CA PHE A 147 9.02 -8.26 0.08
C PHE A 147 7.70 -8.95 0.40
N VAL A 148 6.60 -8.30 0.08
CA VAL A 148 5.25 -8.87 0.21
C VAL A 148 4.90 -9.60 -1.07
N GLU A 149 4.76 -10.92 -0.98
CA GLU A 149 4.36 -11.73 -2.12
C GLU A 149 2.85 -11.66 -2.33
N GLY A 150 2.44 -10.89 -3.33
CA GLY A 150 1.03 -10.65 -3.61
C GLY A 150 0.83 -9.50 -4.59
N ALA A 151 -0.29 -8.81 -4.50
CA ALA A 151 -0.62 -7.67 -5.35
C ALA A 151 -1.02 -6.46 -4.49
N ASN A 152 -0.91 -5.25 -5.04
CA ASN A 152 -1.55 -4.11 -4.38
C ASN A 152 -3.07 -4.19 -4.55
N LEU A 153 -3.78 -3.55 -3.63
CA LEU A 153 -5.24 -3.61 -3.55
C LEU A 153 -5.92 -3.05 -4.80
N ARG A 154 -5.33 -2.04 -5.46
CA ARG A 154 -5.85 -1.51 -6.71
C ARG A 154 -5.88 -2.59 -7.79
N ARG A 155 -4.74 -3.20 -8.07
CA ARG A 155 -4.63 -4.27 -9.07
C ARG A 155 -5.50 -5.47 -8.71
N TYR A 156 -5.61 -5.79 -7.42
CA TYR A 156 -6.44 -6.88 -6.95
C TYR A 156 -7.92 -6.64 -7.27
N VAL A 157 -8.45 -5.45 -6.97
CA VAL A 157 -9.84 -5.08 -7.28
C VAL A 157 -10.06 -4.98 -8.81
N GLU A 158 -9.11 -4.43 -9.58
CA GLU A 158 -9.18 -4.39 -11.04
C GLU A 158 -9.28 -5.80 -11.66
N GLN A 159 -8.66 -6.81 -11.06
CA GLN A 159 -8.67 -8.20 -11.54
C GLN A 159 -9.84 -9.03 -11.03
N GLN A 160 -10.26 -8.84 -9.78
CA GLN A 160 -11.29 -9.66 -9.13
C GLN A 160 -12.68 -9.01 -9.15
N GLY A 161 -12.76 -7.70 -9.48
CA GLY A 161 -13.98 -6.91 -9.33
C GLY A 161 -14.20 -6.46 -7.89
N ARG A 162 -15.45 -6.11 -7.58
CA ARG A 162 -15.90 -5.65 -6.25
C ARG A 162 -15.65 -6.71 -5.20
N LEU A 163 -15.22 -6.30 -4.01
CA LEU A 163 -14.92 -7.22 -2.91
C LEU A 163 -16.16 -7.41 -2.02
N SER A 164 -16.23 -8.56 -1.35
CA SER A 164 -17.27 -8.82 -0.34
C SER A 164 -17.10 -7.95 0.90
N VAL A 165 -18.20 -7.75 1.63
CA VAL A 165 -18.23 -6.96 2.88
C VAL A 165 -17.24 -7.51 3.90
N GLU A 166 -17.16 -8.82 4.07
CA GLU A 166 -16.24 -9.46 5.03
C GLU A 166 -14.77 -9.21 4.65
N ARG A 167 -14.49 -9.20 3.34
CA ARG A 167 -13.13 -8.92 2.86
C ARG A 167 -12.75 -7.48 3.10
N VAL A 168 -13.66 -6.55 2.80
CA VAL A 168 -13.46 -5.11 3.02
C VAL A 168 -13.37 -4.79 4.51
N ALA A 169 -14.21 -5.41 5.36
CA ALA A 169 -14.14 -5.27 6.80
C ALA A 169 -12.77 -5.71 7.36
N ARG A 170 -12.24 -6.84 6.87
CA ARG A 170 -10.90 -7.31 7.26
C ARG A 170 -9.81 -6.30 6.87
N ILE A 171 -9.83 -5.82 5.62
CA ILE A 171 -8.87 -4.81 5.16
C ILE A 171 -9.00 -3.54 5.99
N GLY A 172 -10.22 -3.08 6.25
CA GLY A 172 -10.51 -1.91 7.10
C GLY A 172 -9.94 -2.08 8.50
N PHE A 173 -10.19 -3.22 9.14
CA PHE A 173 -9.65 -3.56 10.46
C PHE A 173 -8.12 -3.56 10.49
N GLU A 174 -7.49 -4.28 9.55
CA GLU A 174 -6.04 -4.46 9.48
C GLU A 174 -5.31 -3.11 9.22
N ILE A 175 -5.84 -2.30 8.30
CA ILE A 175 -5.22 -1.00 7.97
C ILE A 175 -5.51 0.04 9.06
N ALA A 176 -6.72 0.10 9.63
CA ALA A 176 -6.99 0.98 10.75
C ALA A 176 -6.12 0.64 11.97
N SER A 177 -5.85 -0.65 12.24
CA SER A 177 -4.91 -1.08 13.29
C SER A 177 -3.47 -0.62 13.00
N ALA A 178 -3.04 -0.67 11.74
CA ALA A 178 -1.75 -0.15 11.30
C ALA A 178 -1.65 1.37 11.49
N LEU A 179 -2.70 2.10 11.15
CA LEU A 179 -2.78 3.56 11.32
C LEU A 179 -2.78 3.96 12.81
N GLU A 180 -3.44 3.19 13.67
CA GLU A 180 -3.38 3.43 15.11
C GLU A 180 -1.96 3.25 15.66
N HIS A 181 -1.25 2.20 15.23
CA HIS A 181 0.17 2.04 15.59
C HIS A 181 1.01 3.23 15.11
N ALA A 182 0.82 3.71 13.88
CA ALA A 182 1.51 4.90 13.37
C ALA A 182 1.19 6.15 14.20
N ARG A 183 -0.10 6.38 14.54
CA ARG A 183 -0.56 7.50 15.37
C ARG A 183 0.12 7.50 16.75
N GLN A 184 0.22 6.33 17.40
CA GLN A 184 0.92 6.18 18.70
C GLN A 184 2.40 6.52 18.62
N MET A 185 3.02 6.35 17.45
CA MET A 185 4.40 6.74 17.18
C MET A 185 4.54 8.20 16.69
N GLY A 186 3.44 8.97 16.67
CA GLY A 186 3.41 10.36 16.20
C GLY A 186 3.56 10.49 14.67
N ILE A 187 3.19 9.45 13.91
CA ILE A 187 3.33 9.39 12.45
C ILE A 187 1.96 9.39 11.81
N ILE A 188 1.77 10.27 10.81
CA ILE A 188 0.58 10.33 9.95
C ILE A 188 1.01 9.85 8.56
N HIS A 189 0.22 8.97 7.93
CA HIS A 189 0.59 8.35 6.66
C HIS A 189 0.46 9.30 5.47
N ARG A 190 -0.65 10.03 5.35
CA ARG A 190 -0.93 11.09 4.36
C ARG A 190 -1.08 10.64 2.90
N ASP A 191 -0.95 9.37 2.59
CA ASP A 191 -1.10 8.82 1.23
C ASP A 191 -1.75 7.44 1.23
N ILE A 192 -2.84 7.29 1.99
CA ILE A 192 -3.63 6.06 1.98
C ILE A 192 -4.39 5.99 0.65
N LYS A 193 -4.17 4.90 -0.08
CA LYS A 193 -4.84 4.61 -1.35
C LYS A 193 -4.67 3.14 -1.71
N PRO A 194 -5.47 2.59 -2.63
CA PRO A 194 -5.41 1.16 -2.97
C PRO A 194 -4.03 0.68 -3.46
N SER A 195 -3.25 1.53 -4.14
CA SER A 195 -1.90 1.15 -4.60
C SER A 195 -0.86 1.02 -3.48
N ASN A 196 -1.12 1.64 -2.31
CA ASN A 196 -0.23 1.62 -1.15
C ASN A 196 -0.67 0.59 -0.08
N ILE A 197 -1.64 -0.26 -0.41
CA ILE A 197 -2.04 -1.40 0.41
C ILE A 197 -1.71 -2.67 -0.37
N LEU A 198 -0.83 -3.50 0.18
CA LEU A 198 -0.45 -4.78 -0.39
C LEU A 198 -1.28 -5.89 0.25
N LEU A 199 -1.73 -6.85 -0.55
CA LEU A 199 -2.37 -8.07 -0.08
C LEU A 199 -1.40 -9.23 -0.21
N THR A 200 -1.13 -9.94 0.89
CA THR A 200 -0.35 -11.18 0.86
C THR A 200 -1.13 -12.30 0.17
N ARG A 201 -0.48 -13.44 -0.11
CA ARG A 201 -1.14 -14.63 -0.66
C ARG A 201 -2.27 -15.15 0.25
N GLU A 202 -2.10 -15.03 1.57
CA GLU A 202 -3.11 -15.40 2.57
C GLU A 202 -4.21 -14.33 2.70
N GLY A 203 -4.05 -13.22 1.97
CA GLY A 203 -5.01 -12.14 1.91
C GLY A 203 -4.96 -11.17 3.07
N ARG A 204 -3.86 -11.07 3.79
CA ARG A 204 -3.64 -10.04 4.82
C ARG A 204 -3.23 -8.73 4.16
N ALA A 205 -3.76 -7.63 4.66
CA ALA A 205 -3.40 -6.30 4.16
C ALA A 205 -2.16 -5.76 4.89
N LYS A 206 -1.26 -5.16 4.13
CA LYS A 206 -0.08 -4.46 4.63
C LYS A 206 0.05 -3.09 3.99
N LEU A 207 0.20 -2.07 4.83
CA LEU A 207 0.38 -0.68 4.43
C LEU A 207 1.85 -0.43 4.05
N THR A 208 2.07 0.26 2.93
CA THR A 208 3.41 0.62 2.44
C THR A 208 3.46 2.10 2.03
N ASP A 209 4.65 2.62 1.79
CA ASP A 209 4.88 3.96 1.25
C ASP A 209 4.28 5.10 2.09
N LEU A 210 4.87 5.35 3.27
CA LEU A 210 4.54 6.52 4.08
C LEU A 210 4.67 7.81 3.25
N GLY A 211 3.57 8.56 3.11
CA GLY A 211 3.49 9.78 2.31
C GLY A 211 4.21 10.99 2.90
N LEU A 212 5.19 10.82 3.79
CA LEU A 212 5.95 11.90 4.45
C LEU A 212 6.65 12.82 3.46
N ALA A 213 6.97 12.32 2.27
CA ALA A 213 7.54 13.12 1.21
C ALA A 213 6.62 14.23 0.68
N LYS A 214 5.31 14.08 0.82
CA LYS A 214 4.33 15.10 0.42
C LYS A 214 4.37 16.34 1.30
N PHE A 215 4.74 16.18 2.57
CA PHE A 215 4.76 17.28 3.54
C PHE A 215 5.84 18.34 3.28
N PHE A 216 6.92 17.97 2.61
CA PHE A 216 8.11 18.83 2.45
C PHE A 216 8.33 19.36 1.02
N GLY A 217 7.35 19.18 0.14
CA GLY A 217 7.39 19.68 -1.24
C GLY A 217 7.05 21.16 -1.41
N VAL A 218 6.51 21.80 -0.36
CA VAL A 218 6.15 23.21 -0.39
C VAL A 218 7.35 24.02 0.12
N ARG A 219 8.06 24.70 -0.77
CA ARG A 219 8.97 25.79 -0.36
C ARG A 219 8.14 26.92 0.26
N PRO A 220 8.64 27.61 1.32
CA PRO A 220 7.93 28.75 1.90
C PRO A 220 7.64 29.90 0.92
N GLU A 221 8.26 29.89 -0.25
CA GLU A 221 8.13 30.89 -1.30
C GLU A 221 7.00 30.61 -2.31
N ASP A 222 6.41 29.42 -2.29
CA ASP A 222 5.27 29.07 -3.16
C ASP A 222 3.97 29.15 -2.34
N GLU A 223 3.45 30.36 -2.12
CA GLU A 223 2.23 30.68 -1.34
C GLU A 223 0.93 30.05 -1.89
N THR A 224 0.97 29.33 -2.99
CA THR A 224 -0.24 28.82 -3.66
C THR A 224 -0.50 27.33 -3.48
N GLY A 225 0.36 26.54 -2.78
CA GLY A 225 0.17 25.11 -2.58
C GLY A 225 0.16 24.25 -3.87
N ILE A 226 0.17 24.90 -5.01
CA ILE A 226 0.28 24.33 -6.35
C ILE A 226 1.74 24.54 -6.80
N THR A 227 2.50 23.47 -6.95
CA THR A 227 3.82 23.58 -7.57
C THR A 227 3.67 24.27 -8.93
N LYS A 228 4.66 25.08 -9.37
CA LYS A 228 4.68 25.80 -10.68
C LYS A 228 4.39 24.89 -11.90
N THR A 229 4.33 23.57 -11.68
CA THR A 229 3.98 22.55 -12.68
C THR A 229 2.54 22.06 -12.59
N GLY A 230 1.70 22.60 -11.66
CA GLY A 230 0.29 22.22 -11.56
C GLY A 230 0.04 20.77 -11.09
N TYR A 231 1.08 20.05 -10.67
CA TYR A 231 0.94 18.68 -10.21
C TYR A 231 0.73 18.62 -8.70
N PHE A 232 -0.47 18.27 -8.29
CA PHE A 232 -0.72 17.77 -6.94
C PHE A 232 0.09 16.48 -6.76
N MET A 233 1.03 16.44 -5.82
CA MET A 233 1.94 15.30 -5.64
C MET A 233 1.25 14.17 -4.87
N GLY A 234 0.14 13.65 -5.40
CA GLY A 234 -0.65 12.56 -4.82
C GLY A 234 -1.85 12.19 -5.70
N SER A 235 -2.45 11.04 -5.44
CA SER A 235 -3.71 10.67 -6.06
C SER A 235 -4.82 11.50 -5.43
N VAL A 236 -5.38 12.44 -6.16
CA VAL A 236 -6.51 13.29 -5.72
C VAL A 236 -7.77 12.45 -5.44
N ASP A 237 -7.88 11.25 -6.00
CA ASP A 237 -9.05 10.38 -5.91
C ASP A 237 -9.37 9.89 -4.48
N TYR A 238 -8.39 9.99 -3.55
CA TYR A 238 -8.50 9.48 -2.17
C TYR A 238 -8.11 10.54 -1.13
N CYS A 239 -7.93 11.79 -1.54
CA CYS A 239 -7.43 12.87 -0.70
C CYS A 239 -8.50 13.38 0.26
N ALA A 240 -8.15 13.59 1.53
CA ALA A 240 -9.06 14.20 2.48
C ALA A 240 -9.31 15.70 2.16
N PRO A 241 -10.52 16.24 2.44
CA PRO A 241 -10.86 17.64 2.20
C PRO A 241 -9.84 18.64 2.74
N GLU A 242 -9.41 18.48 3.98
CA GLU A 242 -8.43 19.33 4.64
C GLU A 242 -7.02 19.23 4.05
N GLN A 243 -6.62 18.04 3.57
CA GLN A 243 -5.35 17.89 2.86
C GLN A 243 -5.35 18.58 1.49
N ALA A 244 -6.54 18.69 0.89
CA ALA A 244 -6.72 19.37 -0.38
C ALA A 244 -6.65 20.90 -0.23
N GLU A 245 -6.94 21.44 0.94
CA GLU A 245 -6.73 22.86 1.26
C GLU A 245 -5.25 23.17 1.54
N ASP A 246 -4.65 22.42 2.44
CA ASP A 246 -3.25 22.53 2.79
C ASP A 246 -2.75 21.15 3.29
N ALA A 247 -1.76 20.60 2.61
CA ALA A 247 -1.15 19.33 2.99
C ALA A 247 -0.61 19.31 4.44
N ARG A 248 -0.37 20.51 5.04
CA ARG A 248 0.08 20.64 6.43
C ARG A 248 -1.06 20.39 7.44
N LEU A 249 -2.32 20.54 7.03
CA LEU A 249 -3.50 20.25 7.84
C LEU A 249 -3.81 18.76 7.95
N ALA A 250 -3.04 17.92 7.26
CA ALA A 250 -3.24 16.48 7.36
C ALA A 250 -2.97 15.99 8.79
N GLU A 251 -3.99 15.40 9.37
CA GLU A 251 -3.98 14.77 10.69
C GLU A 251 -4.41 13.30 10.58
N THR A 252 -4.51 12.62 11.71
CA THR A 252 -4.97 11.22 11.75
C THR A 252 -6.37 11.04 11.13
N ALA A 253 -7.25 12.03 11.28
CA ALA A 253 -8.58 12.04 10.66
C ALA A 253 -8.53 12.08 9.13
N SER A 254 -7.45 12.61 8.54
CA SER A 254 -7.23 12.58 7.09
C SER A 254 -6.92 11.17 6.58
N ASP A 255 -6.13 10.40 7.34
CA ASP A 255 -5.85 8.99 7.03
C ASP A 255 -7.12 8.13 7.12
N ILE A 256 -8.01 8.43 8.10
CA ILE A 256 -9.32 7.77 8.23
C ILE A 256 -10.20 8.04 7.00
N TYR A 257 -10.26 9.29 6.53
CA TYR A 257 -10.99 9.63 5.30
C TYR A 257 -10.44 8.88 4.09
N SER A 258 -9.13 8.92 3.90
CA SER A 258 -8.45 8.27 2.77
C SER A 258 -8.61 6.75 2.80
N LEU A 259 -8.67 6.15 4.01
CA LEU A 259 -9.04 4.74 4.17
C LEU A 259 -10.49 4.53 3.77
N GLY A 260 -11.44 5.36 4.19
CA GLY A 260 -12.84 5.32 3.77
C GLY A 260 -13.00 5.35 2.25
N ALA A 261 -12.31 6.28 1.57
CA ALA A 261 -12.30 6.38 0.12
C ALA A 261 -11.69 5.12 -0.56
N THR A 262 -10.68 4.53 0.08
CA THR A 262 -10.08 3.26 -0.38
C THR A 262 -11.05 2.08 -0.23
N LEU A 263 -11.78 1.98 0.88
CA LEU A 263 -12.76 0.93 1.11
C LEU A 263 -14.00 1.10 0.21
N TYR A 264 -14.41 2.35 -0.04
CA TYR A 264 -15.42 2.67 -1.04
C TYR A 264 -15.04 2.10 -2.42
N PHE A 265 -13.79 2.35 -2.87
CA PHE A 265 -13.27 1.76 -4.10
C PHE A 265 -13.35 0.23 -4.10
N CYS A 266 -13.05 -0.43 -3.01
CA CYS A 266 -13.11 -1.89 -2.90
C CYS A 266 -14.54 -2.43 -3.08
N LEU A 267 -15.56 -1.70 -2.61
CA LEU A 267 -16.97 -2.12 -2.67
C LEU A 267 -17.63 -1.77 -3.99
N THR A 268 -17.21 -0.69 -4.65
CA THR A 268 -17.87 -0.13 -5.84
C THR A 268 -17.11 -0.37 -7.13
N GLY A 269 -15.79 -0.61 -7.06
CA GLY A 269 -14.89 -0.74 -8.21
C GLY A 269 -14.33 0.59 -8.73
N GLY A 270 -14.79 1.73 -8.20
CA GLY A 270 -14.33 3.09 -8.55
C GLY A 270 -14.09 3.96 -7.31
N PRO A 271 -13.28 5.03 -7.40
CA PRO A 271 -13.11 5.99 -6.31
C PRO A 271 -14.42 6.79 -6.08
N PRO A 272 -14.56 7.49 -4.93
CA PRO A 272 -15.77 8.27 -4.61
C PRO A 272 -16.17 9.29 -5.69
N PHE A 273 -15.19 9.87 -6.38
CA PHE A 273 -15.39 10.86 -7.45
C PHE A 273 -14.54 10.46 -8.65
N VAL A 274 -15.22 9.96 -9.70
CA VAL A 274 -14.57 9.38 -10.91
C VAL A 274 -14.30 10.46 -11.94
N ASP A 275 -15.28 11.36 -12.15
CA ASP A 275 -15.32 12.29 -13.26
C ASP A 275 -14.62 13.62 -12.96
N GLY A 276 -14.17 14.28 -14.02
CA GLY A 276 -13.62 15.62 -13.96
C GLY A 276 -12.08 15.71 -13.90
N THR A 277 -11.60 16.95 -13.92
CA THR A 277 -10.18 17.29 -13.73
C THR A 277 -9.75 17.07 -12.27
N GLU A 278 -8.44 17.05 -12.01
CA GLU A 278 -7.92 16.94 -10.64
C GLU A 278 -8.49 18.02 -9.72
N VAL A 279 -8.62 19.26 -10.21
CA VAL A 279 -9.21 20.38 -9.44
C VAL A 279 -10.69 20.11 -9.13
N GLN A 280 -11.45 19.60 -10.09
CA GLN A 280 -12.87 19.26 -9.88
C GLN A 280 -13.02 18.12 -8.87
N LYS A 281 -12.17 17.10 -8.91
CA LYS A 281 -12.15 16.01 -7.93
C LYS A 281 -11.80 16.52 -6.51
N ILE A 282 -10.81 17.41 -6.40
CA ILE A 282 -10.48 18.08 -5.13
C ILE A 282 -11.69 18.83 -4.59
N MET A 283 -12.39 19.61 -5.43
CA MET A 283 -13.59 20.31 -5.02
C MET A 283 -14.72 19.36 -4.62
N ALA A 284 -14.88 18.24 -5.35
CA ALA A 284 -15.86 17.22 -5.00
C ALA A 284 -15.60 16.59 -3.64
N HIS A 285 -14.33 16.24 -3.33
CA HIS A 285 -13.96 15.76 -2.00
C HIS A 285 -14.32 16.77 -0.88
N ARG A 286 -14.25 18.07 -1.17
CA ARG A 286 -14.57 19.13 -0.19
C ARG A 286 -16.06 19.36 0.01
N THR A 287 -16.85 19.25 -1.06
CA THR A 287 -18.22 19.82 -1.07
C THR A 287 -19.32 18.83 -1.50
N GLN A 288 -18.98 17.69 -2.11
CA GLN A 288 -19.98 16.77 -2.64
C GLN A 288 -20.02 15.47 -1.84
N GLU A 289 -21.22 14.91 -1.70
CA GLU A 289 -21.36 13.55 -1.21
C GLU A 289 -21.11 12.55 -2.35
N PRO A 290 -20.39 11.45 -2.11
CA PRO A 290 -20.23 10.40 -3.09
C PRO A 290 -21.56 9.66 -3.30
N VAL A 291 -21.71 9.02 -4.45
CA VAL A 291 -22.84 8.11 -4.70
C VAL A 291 -22.89 7.06 -3.61
N ARG A 292 -24.09 6.73 -3.11
CA ARG A 292 -24.23 5.72 -2.05
C ARG A 292 -23.71 4.37 -2.52
N ILE A 293 -23.01 3.69 -1.62
CA ILE A 293 -22.42 2.37 -1.94
C ILE A 293 -23.52 1.38 -2.32
N GLU A 294 -24.67 1.43 -1.64
CA GLU A 294 -25.83 0.55 -1.86
C GLU A 294 -26.45 0.74 -3.24
N ASP A 295 -26.43 1.96 -3.77
CA ASP A 295 -26.93 2.26 -5.12
C ASP A 295 -26.03 1.63 -6.20
N LEU A 296 -24.72 1.55 -5.93
CA LEU A 296 -23.73 0.95 -6.84
C LEU A 296 -23.56 -0.55 -6.59
N ASN A 297 -23.72 -1.01 -5.35
CA ASN A 297 -23.58 -2.40 -4.94
C ASN A 297 -24.64 -2.79 -3.90
N PRO A 298 -25.84 -3.21 -4.37
CA PRO A 298 -26.96 -3.55 -3.49
C PRO A 298 -26.72 -4.74 -2.54
N THR A 299 -25.60 -5.45 -2.68
CA THR A 299 -25.25 -6.55 -1.75
C THR A 299 -24.63 -6.04 -0.45
N VAL A 300 -24.27 -4.76 -0.38
CA VAL A 300 -23.67 -4.15 0.82
C VAL A 300 -24.79 -3.73 1.77
N PRO A 301 -24.81 -4.22 3.03
CA PRO A 301 -25.77 -3.75 4.03
C PRO A 301 -25.62 -2.26 4.29
N GLU A 302 -26.75 -1.56 4.44
CA GLU A 302 -26.77 -0.11 4.72
C GLU A 302 -25.95 0.25 5.97
N SER A 303 -26.02 -0.58 7.01
CA SER A 303 -25.26 -0.38 8.24
C SER A 303 -23.74 -0.43 8.02
N PHE A 304 -23.26 -1.27 7.08
CA PHE A 304 -21.83 -1.30 6.70
C PHE A 304 -21.47 -0.09 5.82
N ALA A 305 -22.33 0.25 4.86
CA ALA A 305 -22.11 1.41 4.00
C ALA A 305 -22.05 2.73 4.82
N ASN A 306 -22.89 2.84 5.85
CA ASN A 306 -22.90 4.02 6.76
C ASN A 306 -21.60 4.17 7.55
N LEU A 307 -20.89 3.09 7.94
CA LEU A 307 -19.54 3.20 8.53
C LEU A 307 -18.58 3.97 7.61
N ILE A 308 -18.70 3.76 6.29
CA ILE A 308 -17.84 4.41 5.32
C ILE A 308 -18.34 5.81 5.02
N HIS A 309 -19.63 5.98 4.72
CA HIS A 309 -20.20 7.27 4.34
C HIS A 309 -20.20 8.30 5.46
N ARG A 310 -20.71 7.94 6.65
CA ARG A 310 -20.90 8.87 7.76
C ARG A 310 -19.66 9.02 8.61
N ASP A 311 -19.02 7.89 8.95
CA ASP A 311 -18.03 7.87 10.02
C ASP A 311 -16.60 7.95 9.48
N MET A 312 -16.40 7.81 8.15
CA MET A 312 -15.09 7.96 7.52
C MET A 312 -15.05 9.06 6.47
N LEU A 313 -16.07 9.17 5.57
CA LEU A 313 -16.10 10.14 4.47
C LEU A 313 -16.77 11.47 4.84
N ALA A 314 -17.11 11.70 6.11
CA ALA A 314 -17.60 13.00 6.58
C ALA A 314 -16.63 14.12 6.19
N LYS A 315 -17.17 15.27 5.77
CA LYS A 315 -16.36 16.40 5.28
C LYS A 315 -15.56 17.04 6.40
N ARG A 316 -16.17 17.18 7.58
CA ARG A 316 -15.52 17.74 8.76
C ARG A 316 -14.77 16.64 9.51
N PRO A 317 -13.47 16.82 9.80
CA PRO A 317 -12.67 15.81 10.52
C PRO A 317 -13.27 15.35 11.85
N ILE A 318 -13.92 16.29 12.60
CA ILE A 318 -14.53 16.02 13.91
C ILE A 318 -15.75 15.08 13.83
N GLU A 319 -16.35 14.91 12.66
CA GLU A 319 -17.50 14.05 12.42
C GLU A 319 -17.08 12.61 12.07
N ARG A 320 -15.78 12.37 11.89
CA ARG A 320 -15.20 11.04 11.61
C ARG A 320 -14.89 10.31 12.90
N PHE A 321 -14.50 9.04 12.81
CA PHE A 321 -13.98 8.31 13.97
C PHE A 321 -12.90 9.13 14.67
N PRO A 322 -12.93 9.25 16.01
CA PRO A 322 -11.94 10.03 16.77
C PRO A 322 -10.52 9.48 16.62
N THR A 323 -10.39 8.14 16.52
CA THR A 323 -9.11 7.46 16.35
C THR A 323 -9.20 6.32 15.35
N PRO A 324 -8.09 5.90 14.74
CA PRO A 324 -8.07 4.69 13.92
C PRO A 324 -8.43 3.42 14.71
N ALA A 325 -8.21 3.39 16.03
CA ALA A 325 -8.63 2.29 16.89
C ALA A 325 -10.17 2.17 16.94
N ASP A 326 -10.89 3.30 16.97
CA ASP A 326 -12.36 3.32 16.93
C ASP A 326 -12.87 2.77 15.60
N ALA A 327 -12.25 3.19 14.49
CA ALA A 327 -12.55 2.64 13.16
C ALA A 327 -12.27 1.13 13.09
N ALA A 328 -11.12 0.66 13.62
CA ALA A 328 -10.81 -0.76 13.68
C ALA A 328 -11.86 -1.55 14.48
N ASN A 329 -12.29 -1.03 15.62
CA ASN A 329 -13.33 -1.66 16.43
C ASN A 329 -14.69 -1.75 15.71
N ALA A 330 -15.05 -0.71 14.94
CA ALA A 330 -16.27 -0.73 14.13
C ALA A 330 -16.24 -1.81 13.05
N PHE A 331 -15.09 -2.09 12.44
CA PHE A 331 -14.95 -3.18 11.47
C PHE A 331 -14.92 -4.57 12.11
N ARG A 332 -14.50 -4.69 13.38
CA ARG A 332 -14.33 -5.97 14.06
C ARG A 332 -15.61 -6.80 14.09
N VAL A 333 -16.78 -6.18 14.28
CA VAL A 333 -18.08 -6.87 14.33
C VAL A 333 -18.46 -7.56 13.01
N TRP A 334 -17.85 -7.16 11.90
CA TRP A 334 -18.04 -7.71 10.57
C TRP A 334 -17.09 -8.86 10.22
N LEU A 335 -16.15 -9.18 11.12
CA LEU A 335 -15.19 -10.26 10.89
C LEU A 335 -15.83 -11.63 11.14
N PRO A 336 -15.46 -12.66 10.34
CA PRO A 336 -15.96 -14.03 10.55
C PRO A 336 -15.68 -14.54 11.97
N GLY A 337 -16.69 -15.09 12.61
CA GLY A 337 -16.62 -15.65 13.97
C GLY A 337 -16.99 -14.67 15.08
N GLN A 338 -16.95 -13.35 14.86
CA GLN A 338 -17.34 -12.37 15.90
C GLN A 338 -18.81 -11.92 15.77
N ALA A 339 -19.37 -11.92 14.57
CA ALA A 339 -20.80 -11.65 14.37
C ALA A 339 -21.71 -12.66 15.13
N ARG A 340 -21.30 -13.92 15.28
CA ARG A 340 -22.00 -14.92 16.09
C ARG A 340 -21.90 -14.65 17.59
N SER A 341 -20.75 -14.14 18.07
CA SER A 341 -20.55 -13.82 19.49
C SER A 341 -21.35 -12.60 19.91
N ALA A 342 -21.37 -11.53 19.08
CA ALA A 342 -22.15 -10.32 19.34
C ALA A 342 -23.67 -10.59 19.30
N ALA A 343 -24.15 -11.38 18.33
CA ALA A 343 -25.55 -11.82 18.27
C ALA A 343 -25.93 -12.70 19.47
N HIS A 344 -25.01 -13.57 19.91
CA HIS A 344 -25.27 -14.44 21.09
C HIS A 344 -25.25 -13.64 22.39
N GLN A 345 -24.40 -12.62 22.52
CA GLN A 345 -24.42 -11.72 23.69
C GLN A 345 -25.67 -10.83 23.71
N LEU A 346 -26.11 -10.32 22.53
CA LEU A 346 -27.37 -9.54 22.45
C LEU A 346 -28.59 -10.40 22.71
N LEU A 347 -28.65 -11.62 22.18
CA LEU A 347 -29.74 -12.58 22.42
C LEU A 347 -29.67 -13.10 23.84
N GLY A 348 -28.50 -13.38 24.40
CA GLY A 348 -28.32 -13.81 25.79
C GLY A 348 -28.77 -12.72 26.77
N GLY A 349 -28.42 -11.46 26.52
CA GLY A 349 -28.87 -10.31 27.33
C GLY A 349 -30.40 -10.11 27.31
N LEU A 350 -31.03 -10.28 26.14
CA LEU A 350 -32.52 -10.22 26.03
C LEU A 350 -33.21 -11.41 26.71
N ILE A 351 -32.66 -12.61 26.62
CA ILE A 351 -33.18 -13.79 27.27
C ILE A 351 -33.04 -13.69 28.80
N ASP A 352 -31.92 -13.17 29.29
CA ASP A 352 -31.69 -12.93 30.72
C ASP A 352 -32.61 -11.81 31.26
N GLU A 353 -32.93 -10.78 30.48
CA GLU A 353 -33.87 -9.73 30.83
C GLU A 353 -35.33 -10.26 30.87
N GLU A 354 -35.75 -11.05 29.87
CA GLU A 354 -37.07 -11.72 29.88
C GLU A 354 -37.22 -12.75 31.00
N LEU A 355 -36.16 -13.52 31.30
CA LEU A 355 -36.15 -14.48 32.42
C LEU A 355 -36.20 -13.77 33.78
N ASN A 356 -35.50 -12.64 33.97
CA ASN A 356 -35.56 -11.85 35.20
C ASN A 356 -36.92 -11.18 35.39
N ILE A 357 -37.62 -10.78 34.32
CA ILE A 357 -38.99 -10.26 34.36
C ILE A 357 -39.98 -11.38 34.68
N ALA A 358 -39.79 -12.56 34.07
CA ALA A 358 -40.66 -13.72 34.31
C ALA A 358 -40.49 -14.32 35.72
N GLU A 359 -39.31 -14.24 36.34
CA GLU A 359 -39.02 -14.71 37.70
C GLU A 359 -39.32 -13.65 38.80
N GLY A 360 -39.87 -12.45 38.45
CA GLY A 360 -40.32 -11.45 39.42
C GLY A 360 -39.20 -10.81 40.23
N ARG A 361 -37.96 -10.81 39.73
CA ARG A 361 -36.79 -10.24 40.43
C ARG A 361 -36.54 -8.77 40.16
N VAL A 362 -37.42 -8.11 39.39
CA VAL A 362 -37.40 -6.67 39.17
C VAL A 362 -38.77 -6.12 39.53
N GLU A 363 -38.85 -5.32 40.60
CA GLU A 363 -40.07 -4.60 40.92
C GLU A 363 -40.43 -3.55 39.85
N PRO A 364 -41.71 -3.45 39.45
CA PRO A 364 -42.10 -2.43 38.47
C PRO A 364 -41.90 -1.03 39.02
N PHE A 365 -41.23 -0.17 38.24
CA PHE A 365 -41.00 1.24 38.51
C PHE A 365 -42.30 1.96 38.78
N GLN A 366 -42.58 2.29 40.06
CA GLN A 366 -43.73 3.13 40.44
C GLN A 366 -43.44 4.57 39.99
N ALA A 367 -44.21 5.02 39.01
CA ALA A 367 -44.27 6.44 38.65
C ALA A 367 -44.87 7.24 39.80
N GLN A 368 -44.06 7.98 40.54
CA GLN A 368 -44.54 9.00 41.46
C GLN A 368 -45.07 10.19 40.65
N ARG A 369 -46.37 10.36 40.73
CA ARG A 369 -47.04 11.61 40.41
C ARG A 369 -46.81 12.55 41.60
N HIS A 370 -46.19 13.70 41.33
CA HIS A 370 -46.51 14.98 41.94
C HIS A 370 -46.18 16.10 40.97
#